data_30deae982ee9dc74aa1992bd2f5aeb0b
#
_entry.id   30deae982ee9dc74aa1992bd2f5aeb0b
#
_cell.length_a   1.000
_cell.length_b   1.000
_cell.length_c   1.000
_cell.angle_alpha   90.00
_cell.angle_beta   90.00
_cell.angle_gamma   90.00
#
_symmetry.space_group_name_H-M   'P 1'
#
loop_
_entity.id
_entity.type
_entity.pdbx_description
1 polymer ?
#
loop_
_entity_poly.entity_id
_entity_poly.type
_entity_poly.pdbx_seq_one_letter_code
_entity_poly.pdbx_strand_id
1 'polypeptide(L)'
;MALQIVIMAAGKGTRMKSSLPKVLHRLAGVSLLQHVLDTTAALGEHRSWVVTGHGAEQVESAIAGSGALAVRQMPQLGTGHAVQQVVPHLADVDGGGTTLILNGDVPLIEAATARALCEACGGQRLALLTITLDDASGYGRILRAAADQGGGVLGIVEHKDATPAQREIGEVYTGMMAAPTALLKRWVMALSNDNAQGEYYLTDIVAMAVAQGVPVVATPARDETEVLGVNSPLQLAELERRLQRRRAEALMEAGVRLADPARFDLRGTLLAGSDVEIDVGCIFEGRVVLGDGVRIGAHCVVRDATIAAGAVIHPFSHIEGASVGAGALVGPFARLRPGAELGAEVHIGNFVEVKNSTLARGAKANHLAYLGDATVGERVNYGAGSITANYDGANKHRTVIGDDAHIGSNCVLVAPVVIGAGGTVGGGSTVNRNTPPGQLTVARARQTAIPGWRRPVKPGKPGG
;
A
#
# COMPACT_ATOMS: atom_id res chain seq x y z
N MET A 1 9.91 -23.42 21.17
CA MET A 1 10.42 -24.21 20.01
C MET A 1 11.14 -23.26 19.07
N ALA A 2 12.31 -23.63 18.53
CA ALA A 2 12.95 -22.79 17.54
C ALA A 2 12.19 -22.89 16.22
N LEU A 3 11.61 -21.79 15.80
CA LEU A 3 10.90 -21.64 14.54
C LEU A 3 11.89 -21.23 13.45
N GLN A 4 11.86 -21.93 12.34
CA GLN A 4 12.60 -21.61 11.13
C GLN A 4 11.61 -21.45 9.97
N ILE A 5 11.82 -20.47 9.13
CA ILE A 5 10.86 -20.12 8.07
C ILE A 5 11.58 -20.10 6.72
N VAL A 6 11.01 -20.79 5.75
CA VAL A 6 11.48 -20.80 4.36
C VAL A 6 10.40 -20.17 3.49
N ILE A 7 10.74 -19.07 2.81
CA ILE A 7 9.84 -18.38 1.89
C ILE A 7 10.31 -18.65 0.45
N MET A 8 9.49 -19.34 -0.32
CA MET A 8 9.81 -19.68 -1.70
C MET A 8 9.51 -18.49 -2.64
N ALA A 9 10.55 -17.91 -3.22
CA ALA A 9 10.48 -16.73 -4.09
C ALA A 9 11.28 -16.85 -5.39
N ALA A 10 11.70 -18.09 -5.77
CA ALA A 10 12.60 -18.34 -6.90
C ALA A 10 11.89 -18.43 -8.27
N GLY A 11 10.56 -18.46 -8.31
CA GLY A 11 9.79 -18.76 -9.50
C GLY A 11 9.93 -17.69 -10.60
N LYS A 12 9.95 -18.11 -11.89
CA LYS A 12 10.12 -17.24 -13.08
C LYS A 12 8.96 -16.30 -13.31
N GLY A 13 7.74 -16.61 -12.86
CA GLY A 13 6.57 -15.76 -13.01
C GLY A 13 6.21 -15.36 -14.44
N THR A 14 6.43 -16.24 -15.43
CA THR A 14 6.28 -15.95 -16.86
C THR A 14 4.89 -15.41 -17.24
N ARG A 15 3.84 -15.82 -16.52
CA ARG A 15 2.46 -15.36 -16.72
C ARG A 15 2.23 -13.89 -16.33
N MET A 16 3.15 -13.28 -15.56
CA MET A 16 3.10 -11.84 -15.23
C MET A 16 3.47 -10.96 -16.43
N LYS A 17 4.17 -11.52 -17.43
CA LYS A 17 4.63 -10.78 -18.62
C LYS A 17 5.38 -9.48 -18.25
N SER A 18 6.23 -9.53 -17.23
CA SER A 18 6.94 -8.41 -16.64
C SER A 18 8.41 -8.75 -16.44
N SER A 19 9.28 -7.75 -16.53
CA SER A 19 10.70 -7.86 -16.14
C SER A 19 10.90 -7.83 -14.61
N LEU A 20 9.89 -7.36 -13.87
CA LEU A 20 9.91 -7.35 -12.41
C LEU A 20 9.63 -8.78 -11.91
N PRO A 21 10.44 -9.31 -10.97
CA PRO A 21 10.16 -10.58 -10.32
C PRO A 21 8.75 -10.64 -9.76
N LYS A 22 8.05 -11.77 -9.93
CA LYS A 22 6.65 -11.93 -9.55
C LYS A 22 6.36 -11.45 -8.12
N VAL A 23 7.20 -11.84 -7.18
CA VAL A 23 7.04 -11.54 -5.75
C VAL A 23 7.27 -10.07 -5.38
N LEU A 24 7.80 -9.25 -6.31
CA LEU A 24 8.01 -7.81 -6.13
C LEU A 24 6.87 -6.95 -6.70
N HIS A 25 5.89 -7.54 -7.39
CA HIS A 25 4.67 -6.82 -7.74
C HIS A 25 3.94 -6.39 -6.49
N ARG A 26 3.23 -5.25 -6.58
CA ARG A 26 2.63 -4.62 -5.40
C ARG A 26 1.15 -4.95 -5.28
N LEU A 27 0.74 -5.24 -4.06
CA LEU A 27 -0.63 -5.37 -3.60
C LEU A 27 -0.85 -4.29 -2.53
N ALA A 28 -1.83 -3.43 -2.71
CA ALA A 28 -2.07 -2.27 -1.83
C ALA A 28 -0.82 -1.42 -1.54
N GLY A 29 0.04 -1.23 -2.57
CA GLY A 29 1.25 -0.41 -2.48
C GLY A 29 2.50 -1.14 -1.95
N VAL A 30 2.37 -2.34 -1.39
CA VAL A 30 3.46 -3.15 -0.78
C VAL A 30 3.74 -4.38 -1.63
N SER A 31 5.00 -4.83 -1.75
CA SER A 31 5.32 -6.03 -2.55
C SER A 31 4.67 -7.29 -1.96
N LEU A 32 4.32 -8.26 -2.82
CA LEU A 32 3.77 -9.55 -2.37
C LEU A 32 4.67 -10.20 -1.31
N LEU A 33 5.97 -10.19 -1.55
CA LEU A 33 6.95 -10.75 -0.62
C LEU A 33 6.98 -10.01 0.72
N GLN A 34 6.85 -8.67 0.72
CA GLN A 34 6.85 -7.90 1.96
C GLN A 34 5.64 -8.23 2.83
N HIS A 35 4.45 -8.44 2.24
CA HIS A 35 3.29 -8.92 2.99
C HIS A 35 3.57 -10.23 3.73
N VAL A 36 4.25 -11.19 3.06
CA VAL A 36 4.63 -12.47 3.70
C VAL A 36 5.67 -12.22 4.80
N LEU A 37 6.66 -11.35 4.58
CA LEU A 37 7.65 -10.99 5.60
C LEU A 37 7.01 -10.33 6.81
N ASP A 38 6.04 -9.43 6.61
CA ASP A 38 5.30 -8.78 7.69
C ASP A 38 4.52 -9.82 8.52
N THR A 39 3.91 -10.80 7.85
CA THR A 39 3.25 -11.93 8.53
C THR A 39 4.24 -12.74 9.34
N THR A 40 5.43 -13.05 8.80
CA THR A 40 6.43 -13.82 9.55
C THR A 40 6.96 -13.06 10.76
N ALA A 41 7.14 -11.75 10.66
CA ALA A 41 7.57 -10.92 11.78
C ALA A 41 6.58 -10.96 12.97
N ALA A 42 5.29 -11.16 12.71
CA ALA A 42 4.26 -11.30 13.74
C ALA A 42 4.26 -12.69 14.44
N LEU A 43 5.06 -13.64 13.99
CA LEU A 43 5.17 -14.98 14.61
C LEU A 43 6.10 -15.02 15.84
N GLY A 44 6.81 -13.93 16.13
CA GLY A 44 7.77 -13.85 17.23
C GLY A 44 9.20 -14.23 16.79
N GLU A 45 10.02 -14.73 17.72
CA GLU A 45 11.41 -15.04 17.44
C GLU A 45 11.55 -16.23 16.46
N HIS A 46 12.22 -16.00 15.34
CA HIS A 46 12.46 -17.00 14.30
C HIS A 46 13.71 -16.65 13.48
N ARG A 47 14.15 -17.62 12.65
CA ARG A 47 15.09 -17.38 11.54
C ARG A 47 14.37 -17.59 10.22
N SER A 48 14.55 -16.69 9.27
CA SER A 48 13.89 -16.80 7.97
C SER A 48 14.88 -16.74 6.80
N TRP A 49 14.58 -17.56 5.80
CA TRP A 49 15.31 -17.60 4.53
C TRP A 49 14.33 -17.38 3.38
N VAL A 50 14.73 -16.53 2.45
CA VAL A 50 14.01 -16.31 1.20
C VAL A 50 14.78 -17.00 0.09
N VAL A 51 14.17 -18.01 -0.51
CA VAL A 51 14.77 -18.70 -1.66
C VAL A 51 14.57 -17.85 -2.89
N THR A 52 15.67 -17.34 -3.44
CA THR A 52 15.70 -16.48 -4.63
C THR A 52 16.16 -17.25 -5.86
N GLY A 53 15.78 -16.80 -7.04
CA GLY A 53 16.15 -17.47 -8.30
C GLY A 53 16.07 -16.50 -9.47
N HIS A 54 14.93 -16.43 -10.15
CA HIS A 54 14.76 -15.46 -11.22
C HIS A 54 14.71 -14.02 -10.66
N GLY A 55 15.62 -13.15 -11.17
CA GLY A 55 15.76 -11.78 -10.66
C GLY A 55 16.29 -11.72 -9.22
N ALA A 56 17.14 -12.67 -8.81
CA ALA A 56 17.65 -12.81 -7.46
C ALA A 56 18.17 -11.51 -6.86
N GLU A 57 18.96 -10.73 -7.60
CA GLU A 57 19.54 -9.47 -7.12
C GLU A 57 18.48 -8.44 -6.72
N GLN A 58 17.39 -8.36 -7.49
CA GLN A 58 16.28 -7.45 -7.18
C GLN A 58 15.53 -7.89 -5.92
N VAL A 59 15.31 -9.21 -5.76
CA VAL A 59 14.64 -9.76 -4.58
C VAL A 59 15.52 -9.60 -3.34
N GLU A 60 16.82 -9.90 -3.44
CA GLU A 60 17.81 -9.74 -2.37
C GLU A 60 17.91 -8.28 -1.91
N SER A 61 17.91 -7.34 -2.87
CA SER A 61 17.86 -5.91 -2.54
C SER A 61 16.57 -5.51 -1.84
N ALA A 62 15.43 -6.07 -2.26
CA ALA A 62 14.13 -5.75 -1.68
C ALA A 62 13.96 -6.27 -0.24
N ILE A 63 14.61 -7.37 0.12
CA ILE A 63 14.57 -7.93 1.48
C ILE A 63 15.68 -7.38 2.39
N ALA A 64 16.58 -6.55 1.88
CA ALA A 64 17.64 -5.97 2.67
C ALA A 64 17.06 -5.16 3.86
N GLY A 65 17.48 -5.50 5.08
CA GLY A 65 16.97 -4.90 6.31
C GLY A 65 15.73 -5.56 6.92
N SER A 66 15.12 -6.56 6.26
CA SER A 66 13.98 -7.31 6.83
C SER A 66 14.38 -8.34 7.91
N GLY A 67 15.67 -8.64 8.04
CA GLY A 67 16.19 -9.70 8.90
C GLY A 67 16.16 -11.09 8.25
N ALA A 68 15.52 -11.26 7.09
CA ALA A 68 15.55 -12.51 6.34
C ALA A 68 16.84 -12.66 5.52
N LEU A 69 17.34 -13.87 5.38
CA LEU A 69 18.55 -14.21 4.63
C LEU A 69 18.16 -14.75 3.25
N ALA A 70 18.85 -14.32 2.20
CA ALA A 70 18.66 -14.87 0.86
C ALA A 70 19.43 -16.18 0.67
N VAL A 71 18.81 -17.14 0.00
CA VAL A 71 19.44 -18.39 -0.46
C VAL A 71 19.10 -18.60 -1.93
N ARG A 72 20.11 -18.68 -2.80
CA ARG A 72 19.89 -18.80 -4.24
C ARG A 72 19.59 -20.24 -4.67
N GLN A 73 18.55 -20.40 -5.47
CA GLN A 73 18.24 -21.65 -6.17
C GLN A 73 18.65 -21.53 -7.64
N MET A 74 19.73 -22.22 -8.04
CA MET A 74 20.23 -22.25 -9.41
C MET A 74 20.70 -23.66 -9.80
N PRO A 75 20.15 -24.28 -10.85
CA PRO A 75 18.95 -23.88 -11.62
C PRO A 75 17.67 -24.12 -10.81
N GLN A 76 16.52 -23.60 -11.30
CA GLN A 76 15.22 -23.84 -10.69
C GLN A 76 14.68 -25.21 -11.13
N LEU A 77 14.77 -26.21 -10.25
CA LEU A 77 14.38 -27.61 -10.51
C LEU A 77 13.19 -28.05 -9.64
N GLY A 78 12.29 -27.15 -9.31
CA GLY A 78 11.08 -27.44 -8.55
C GLY A 78 11.12 -26.96 -7.09
N THR A 79 10.00 -27.15 -6.39
CA THR A 79 9.77 -26.65 -5.02
C THR A 79 10.61 -27.41 -3.98
N GLY A 80 10.78 -28.70 -4.15
CA GLY A 80 11.67 -29.52 -3.31
C GLY A 80 13.12 -29.06 -3.42
N HIS A 81 13.61 -28.80 -4.65
CA HIS A 81 14.95 -28.27 -4.89
C HIS A 81 15.14 -26.89 -4.25
N ALA A 82 14.11 -26.07 -4.18
CA ALA A 82 14.17 -24.77 -3.49
C ALA A 82 14.47 -24.96 -2.00
N VAL A 83 13.77 -25.89 -1.34
CA VAL A 83 13.98 -26.18 0.08
C VAL A 83 15.33 -26.88 0.33
N GLN A 84 15.81 -27.74 -0.59
CA GLN A 84 17.12 -28.34 -0.52
C GLN A 84 18.25 -27.30 -0.37
N GLN A 85 18.13 -26.15 -1.05
CA GLN A 85 19.14 -25.08 -0.96
C GLN A 85 19.23 -24.51 0.46
N VAL A 86 18.16 -24.55 1.23
CA VAL A 86 18.12 -24.00 2.60
C VAL A 86 18.62 -25.04 3.64
N VAL A 87 18.63 -26.32 3.33
CA VAL A 87 19.02 -27.41 4.28
C VAL A 87 20.34 -27.13 5.02
N PRO A 88 21.43 -26.66 4.37
CA PRO A 88 22.67 -26.36 5.07
C PRO A 88 22.58 -25.25 6.12
N HIS A 89 21.56 -24.41 6.03
CA HIS A 89 21.34 -23.25 6.90
C HIS A 89 20.37 -23.57 8.04
N LEU A 90 19.58 -24.65 7.92
CA LEU A 90 18.63 -25.06 8.96
C LEU A 90 19.36 -25.59 10.17
N ALA A 91 19.19 -24.94 11.30
CA ALA A 91 19.80 -25.38 12.56
C ALA A 91 19.16 -26.69 13.05
N ASP A 92 19.98 -27.56 13.55
CA ASP A 92 19.51 -28.69 14.34
C ASP A 92 19.19 -28.19 15.76
N VAL A 93 18.00 -28.47 16.24
CA VAL A 93 17.52 -28.04 17.54
C VAL A 93 17.24 -29.26 18.40
N ASP A 94 17.93 -29.37 19.53
CA ASP A 94 17.66 -30.39 20.52
C ASP A 94 16.21 -30.28 21.04
N GLY A 95 15.47 -31.38 21.00
CA GLY A 95 14.06 -31.41 21.40
C GLY A 95 13.03 -31.09 20.32
N GLY A 96 13.47 -30.91 19.06
CA GLY A 96 12.59 -30.76 17.91
C GLY A 96 12.35 -29.29 17.52
N GLY A 97 12.75 -28.90 16.29
CA GLY A 97 12.44 -27.63 15.64
C GLY A 97 11.31 -27.78 14.64
N THR A 98 10.60 -26.66 14.36
CA THR A 98 9.62 -26.59 13.30
C THR A 98 10.14 -25.72 12.18
N THR A 99 10.06 -26.20 10.95
CA THR A 99 10.28 -25.40 9.74
C THR A 99 8.95 -25.12 9.06
N LEU A 100 8.58 -23.85 9.00
CA LEU A 100 7.42 -23.36 8.27
C LEU A 100 7.84 -23.01 6.84
N ILE A 101 7.12 -23.50 5.85
CA ILE A 101 7.36 -23.22 4.43
C ILE A 101 6.19 -22.41 3.89
N LEU A 102 6.49 -21.21 3.38
CA LEU A 102 5.54 -20.26 2.82
C LEU A 102 5.90 -19.93 1.37
N ASN A 103 4.91 -19.45 0.62
CA ASN A 103 5.08 -18.97 -0.74
C ASN A 103 5.14 -17.44 -0.76
N GLY A 104 6.17 -16.87 -1.37
CA GLY A 104 6.34 -15.41 -1.49
C GLY A 104 5.32 -14.72 -2.40
N ASP A 105 4.49 -15.49 -3.11
CA ASP A 105 3.39 -15.01 -3.97
C ASP A 105 2.00 -15.25 -3.38
N VAL A 106 1.90 -15.68 -2.11
CA VAL A 106 0.65 -15.80 -1.34
C VAL A 106 0.65 -14.72 -0.24
N PRO A 107 0.38 -13.45 -0.59
CA PRO A 107 0.66 -12.30 0.26
C PRO A 107 -0.28 -12.14 1.45
N LEU A 108 -1.46 -12.75 1.43
CA LEU A 108 -2.51 -12.50 2.42
C LEU A 108 -2.62 -13.59 3.48
N ILE A 109 -1.63 -14.49 3.57
CA ILE A 109 -1.57 -15.46 4.67
C ILE A 109 -1.54 -14.74 6.02
N GLU A 110 -2.42 -15.10 6.93
CA GLU A 110 -2.52 -14.47 8.24
C GLU A 110 -1.56 -15.12 9.26
N ALA A 111 -1.04 -14.30 10.18
CA ALA A 111 -0.16 -14.79 11.24
C ALA A 111 -0.85 -15.83 12.15
N ALA A 112 -2.17 -15.72 12.35
CA ALA A 112 -2.95 -16.68 13.12
C ALA A 112 -2.97 -18.06 12.44
N THR A 113 -3.17 -18.11 11.12
CA THR A 113 -3.16 -19.35 10.32
C THR A 113 -1.77 -19.96 10.26
N ALA A 114 -0.73 -19.15 10.05
CA ALA A 114 0.66 -19.61 10.08
C ALA A 114 1.06 -20.17 11.46
N ARG A 115 0.61 -19.55 12.55
CA ARG A 115 0.84 -20.02 13.92
C ARG A 115 0.12 -21.35 14.17
N ALA A 116 -1.15 -21.46 13.79
CA ALA A 116 -1.92 -22.70 13.92
C ALA A 116 -1.26 -23.86 13.16
N LEU A 117 -0.69 -23.59 11.99
CA LEU A 117 0.05 -24.60 11.21
C LEU A 117 1.32 -25.06 11.94
N CYS A 118 2.08 -24.13 12.55
CA CYS A 118 3.25 -24.46 13.37
C CYS A 118 2.88 -25.27 14.62
N GLU A 119 1.79 -24.91 15.30
CA GLU A 119 1.25 -25.62 16.46
C GLU A 119 0.78 -27.04 16.09
N ALA A 120 0.10 -27.19 14.96
CA ALA A 120 -0.30 -28.49 14.43
C ALA A 120 0.90 -29.39 14.14
N CYS A 121 2.01 -28.83 13.67
CA CYS A 121 3.27 -29.56 13.50
C CYS A 121 3.90 -29.96 14.83
N GLY A 122 4.05 -29.02 15.76
CA GLY A 122 4.63 -29.26 17.09
C GLY A 122 6.03 -29.90 17.07
N GLY A 123 6.76 -29.77 15.94
CA GLY A 123 8.08 -30.40 15.75
C GLY A 123 8.07 -31.93 15.60
N GLN A 124 6.89 -32.55 15.50
CA GLN A 124 6.72 -34.01 15.46
C GLN A 124 5.86 -34.51 14.31
N ARG A 125 5.00 -33.68 13.75
CA ARG A 125 4.04 -34.02 12.69
C ARG A 125 4.29 -33.16 11.45
N LEU A 126 3.95 -33.70 10.28
CA LEU A 126 3.89 -32.92 9.07
C LEU A 126 2.50 -32.24 8.99
N ALA A 127 2.43 -30.93 9.08
CA ALA A 127 1.18 -30.17 9.00
C ALA A 127 1.07 -29.49 7.63
N LEU A 128 -0.05 -29.70 6.95
CA LEU A 128 -0.34 -29.16 5.62
C LEU A 128 -1.45 -28.11 5.75
N LEU A 129 -1.27 -26.95 5.16
CA LEU A 129 -2.37 -25.99 5.00
C LEU A 129 -3.21 -26.41 3.81
N THR A 130 -4.49 -26.67 4.03
CA THR A 130 -5.44 -27.15 3.02
C THR A 130 -6.63 -26.21 2.89
N ILE A 131 -7.35 -26.32 1.78
CA ILE A 131 -8.63 -25.67 1.58
C ILE A 131 -9.48 -26.50 0.64
N THR A 132 -10.81 -26.41 0.74
CA THR A 132 -11.74 -26.99 -0.22
C THR A 132 -12.19 -25.90 -1.18
N LEU A 133 -12.01 -26.13 -2.48
CA LEU A 133 -12.36 -25.20 -3.55
C LEU A 133 -13.36 -25.85 -4.50
N ASP A 134 -14.29 -25.05 -5.03
CA ASP A 134 -15.21 -25.47 -6.09
C ASP A 134 -14.46 -25.72 -7.41
N ASP A 135 -13.52 -24.84 -7.75
CA ASP A 135 -12.54 -25.03 -8.83
C ASP A 135 -11.14 -25.24 -8.28
N ALA A 136 -10.74 -26.48 -8.18
CA ALA A 136 -9.45 -26.89 -7.70
C ALA A 136 -8.35 -26.96 -8.78
N SER A 137 -8.60 -26.41 -9.97
CA SER A 137 -7.67 -26.47 -11.12
C SER A 137 -6.29 -25.90 -10.79
N GLY A 138 -5.25 -26.67 -11.12
CA GLY A 138 -3.86 -26.24 -10.92
C GLY A 138 -3.28 -26.48 -9.54
N TYR A 139 -4.07 -26.95 -8.57
CA TYR A 139 -3.59 -27.29 -7.21
C TYR A 139 -3.33 -28.79 -7.06
N GLY A 140 -2.44 -29.16 -6.14
CA GLY A 140 -2.24 -30.53 -5.67
C GLY A 140 -3.44 -31.01 -4.85
N ARG A 141 -3.94 -32.21 -5.12
CA ARG A 141 -5.09 -32.82 -4.42
C ARG A 141 -4.65 -33.58 -3.20
N ILE A 142 -5.34 -33.41 -2.08
CA ILE A 142 -5.12 -34.17 -0.86
C ILE A 142 -5.74 -35.56 -1.02
N LEU A 143 -4.92 -36.60 -1.01
CA LEU A 143 -5.38 -37.98 -1.00
C LEU A 143 -5.60 -38.44 0.42
N ARG A 144 -6.78 -38.97 0.73
CA ARG A 144 -7.14 -39.49 2.06
C ARG A 144 -7.41 -40.96 2.03
N ALA A 145 -7.14 -41.66 3.13
CA ALA A 145 -7.63 -42.98 3.39
C ALA A 145 -9.17 -42.97 3.41
N ALA A 146 -9.77 -44.12 3.14
CA ALA A 146 -11.22 -44.25 3.26
C ALA A 146 -11.71 -43.88 4.67
N ALA A 147 -12.93 -43.39 4.80
CA ALA A 147 -13.47 -42.91 6.08
C ALA A 147 -13.49 -44.04 7.16
N ASP A 148 -13.75 -45.26 6.76
CA ASP A 148 -13.70 -46.46 7.61
C ASP A 148 -12.26 -46.80 8.08
N GLN A 149 -11.24 -46.26 7.41
CA GLN A 149 -9.81 -46.39 7.75
C GLN A 149 -9.27 -45.13 8.45
N GLY A 150 -10.17 -44.25 8.97
CA GLY A 150 -9.81 -43.07 9.75
C GLY A 150 -9.57 -41.78 8.94
N GLY A 151 -9.72 -41.78 7.63
CA GLY A 151 -9.67 -40.56 6.80
C GLY A 151 -8.35 -39.79 6.80
N GLY A 152 -7.25 -40.42 7.26
CA GLY A 152 -5.93 -39.77 7.34
C GLY A 152 -5.37 -39.38 5.97
N VAL A 153 -4.50 -38.38 5.94
CA VAL A 153 -3.80 -37.99 4.71
C VAL A 153 -2.83 -39.06 4.27
N LEU A 154 -2.92 -39.52 3.04
CA LEU A 154 -2.04 -40.51 2.42
C LEU A 154 -0.98 -39.88 1.52
N GLY A 155 -1.25 -38.76 0.93
CA GLY A 155 -0.33 -38.11 -0.01
C GLY A 155 -0.99 -36.87 -0.68
N ILE A 156 -0.20 -36.26 -1.54
CA ILE A 156 -0.65 -35.20 -2.44
C ILE A 156 -0.34 -35.66 -3.86
N VAL A 157 -1.29 -35.49 -4.76
CA VAL A 157 -1.06 -35.68 -6.21
C VAL A 157 -1.15 -34.34 -6.92
N GLU A 158 -0.11 -33.98 -7.64
CA GLU A 158 -0.07 -32.75 -8.42
C GLU A 158 -1.10 -32.79 -9.56
N HIS A 159 -1.65 -31.63 -9.93
CA HIS A 159 -2.73 -31.54 -10.94
C HIS A 159 -2.38 -32.25 -12.26
N LYS A 160 -1.13 -32.17 -12.70
CA LYS A 160 -0.69 -32.75 -13.97
C LYS A 160 -0.56 -34.27 -13.91
N ASP A 161 -0.25 -34.82 -12.74
CA ASP A 161 -0.10 -36.26 -12.49
C ASP A 161 -1.41 -36.92 -12.02
N ALA A 162 -2.45 -36.12 -11.69
CA ALA A 162 -3.72 -36.59 -11.19
C ALA A 162 -4.57 -37.29 -12.26
N THR A 163 -5.15 -38.44 -11.91
CA THR A 163 -6.17 -39.12 -12.71
C THR A 163 -7.46 -38.30 -12.78
N PRO A 164 -8.37 -38.58 -13.74
CA PRO A 164 -9.67 -37.88 -13.78
C PRO A 164 -10.43 -37.93 -12.46
N ALA A 165 -10.49 -39.08 -11.79
CA ALA A 165 -11.16 -39.24 -10.51
C ALA A 165 -10.49 -38.43 -9.39
N GLN A 166 -9.17 -38.34 -9.39
CA GLN A 166 -8.44 -37.52 -8.41
C GLN A 166 -8.65 -36.01 -8.64
N ARG A 167 -8.89 -35.57 -9.88
CA ARG A 167 -9.19 -34.17 -10.21
C ARG A 167 -10.53 -33.69 -9.65
N GLU A 168 -11.47 -34.59 -9.36
CA GLU A 168 -12.76 -34.27 -8.74
C GLU A 168 -12.62 -33.98 -7.21
N ILE A 169 -11.47 -34.26 -6.60
CA ILE A 169 -11.22 -33.95 -5.19
C ILE A 169 -11.13 -32.43 -5.03
N GLY A 170 -12.05 -31.84 -4.24
CA GLY A 170 -12.07 -30.41 -3.95
C GLY A 170 -11.06 -29.97 -2.90
N GLU A 171 -10.60 -30.90 -2.01
CA GLU A 171 -9.59 -30.55 -1.00
C GLU A 171 -8.19 -30.48 -1.63
N VAL A 172 -7.58 -29.33 -1.51
CA VAL A 172 -6.28 -29.02 -2.13
C VAL A 172 -5.22 -28.62 -1.12
N TYR A 173 -3.98 -28.84 -1.50
CA TYR A 173 -2.81 -28.32 -0.81
C TYR A 173 -2.54 -26.87 -1.30
N THR A 174 -2.39 -25.95 -0.36
CA THR A 174 -2.20 -24.54 -0.66
C THR A 174 -0.78 -24.13 -1.02
N GLY A 175 0.17 -25.08 -1.00
CA GLY A 175 1.59 -24.81 -1.16
C GLY A 175 2.34 -24.48 0.14
N MET A 176 1.66 -24.48 1.29
CA MET A 176 2.23 -24.09 2.58
C MET A 176 2.15 -25.23 3.59
N MET A 177 3.23 -25.45 4.33
CA MET A 177 3.33 -26.54 5.32
C MET A 177 4.26 -26.20 6.46
N ALA A 178 4.11 -26.92 7.57
CA ALA A 178 5.08 -26.95 8.67
C ALA A 178 5.56 -28.38 8.90
N ALA A 179 6.85 -28.55 8.98
CA ALA A 179 7.48 -29.87 9.14
C ALA A 179 8.48 -29.92 10.30
N PRO A 180 8.67 -31.06 10.95
CA PRO A 180 9.79 -31.27 11.88
C PRO A 180 11.12 -31.04 11.15
N THR A 181 11.93 -30.09 11.60
CA THR A 181 13.15 -29.65 10.89
C THR A 181 14.09 -30.82 10.55
N ALA A 182 14.35 -31.68 11.51
CA ALA A 182 15.25 -32.83 11.31
C ALA A 182 14.73 -33.84 10.28
N LEU A 183 13.40 -34.04 10.24
CA LEU A 183 12.75 -34.90 9.25
C LEU A 183 12.73 -34.26 7.88
N LEU A 184 12.37 -32.97 7.80
CA LEU A 184 12.37 -32.21 6.57
C LEU A 184 13.73 -32.28 5.86
N LYS A 185 14.83 -32.05 6.59
CA LYS A 185 16.20 -32.13 6.04
C LYS A 185 16.44 -33.48 5.36
N ARG A 186 16.03 -34.59 5.99
CA ARG A 186 16.20 -35.94 5.43
C ARG A 186 15.29 -36.17 4.21
N TRP A 187 14.03 -35.81 4.31
CA TRP A 187 13.07 -36.04 3.24
C TRP A 187 13.43 -35.28 1.97
N VAL A 188 13.71 -33.95 2.08
CA VAL A 188 14.01 -33.17 0.88
C VAL A 188 15.30 -33.61 0.18
N MET A 189 16.28 -34.10 0.90
CA MET A 189 17.52 -34.67 0.31
C MET A 189 17.32 -36.04 -0.36
N ALA A 190 16.22 -36.74 -0.04
CA ALA A 190 15.85 -38.02 -0.65
C ALA A 190 14.84 -37.90 -1.80
N LEU A 191 14.40 -36.67 -2.16
CA LEU A 191 13.48 -36.45 -3.27
C LEU A 191 14.08 -36.88 -4.61
N SER A 192 13.24 -37.44 -5.49
CA SER A 192 13.55 -37.70 -6.88
C SER A 192 12.83 -36.69 -7.80
N ASN A 193 13.21 -36.65 -9.06
CA ASN A 193 12.56 -35.87 -10.09
C ASN A 193 11.91 -36.75 -11.18
N ASP A 194 11.62 -38.01 -10.83
CA ASP A 194 10.93 -38.94 -11.73
C ASP A 194 9.41 -38.69 -11.72
N ASN A 195 9.00 -37.64 -12.42
CA ASN A 195 7.61 -37.19 -12.53
C ASN A 195 7.37 -36.47 -13.87
N ALA A 196 6.10 -36.09 -14.16
CA ALA A 196 5.70 -35.50 -15.43
C ALA A 196 6.43 -34.19 -15.79
N GLN A 197 7.00 -33.48 -14.82
CA GLN A 197 7.72 -32.23 -15.05
C GLN A 197 9.24 -32.35 -14.95
N GLY A 198 9.77 -33.48 -14.49
CA GLY A 198 11.20 -33.65 -14.21
C GLY A 198 11.71 -32.74 -13.08
N GLU A 199 10.84 -32.36 -12.14
CA GLU A 199 11.13 -31.44 -11.04
C GLU A 199 11.11 -32.17 -9.69
N TYR A 200 11.85 -31.67 -8.72
CA TYR A 200 11.78 -32.15 -7.34
C TYR A 200 10.54 -31.57 -6.67
N TYR A 201 9.50 -32.38 -6.51
CA TYR A 201 8.26 -31.95 -5.86
C TYR A 201 8.39 -31.98 -4.35
N LEU A 202 8.17 -30.84 -3.69
CA LEU A 202 8.14 -30.79 -2.23
C LEU A 202 7.00 -31.65 -1.66
N THR A 203 5.91 -31.79 -2.39
CA THR A 203 4.72 -32.56 -2.02
C THR A 203 5.00 -34.06 -1.81
N ASP A 204 6.08 -34.61 -2.40
CA ASP A 204 6.44 -35.99 -2.25
C ASP A 204 6.90 -36.37 -0.81
N ILE A 205 7.32 -35.36 -0.01
CA ILE A 205 7.64 -35.61 1.40
C ILE A 205 6.43 -36.09 2.22
N VAL A 206 5.21 -35.85 1.76
CA VAL A 206 3.98 -36.31 2.42
C VAL A 206 3.88 -37.82 2.36
N ALA A 207 4.11 -38.42 1.19
CA ALA A 207 4.14 -39.85 1.04
C ALA A 207 5.30 -40.48 1.86
N MET A 208 6.46 -39.81 1.93
CA MET A 208 7.60 -40.26 2.75
C MET A 208 7.26 -40.24 4.25
N ALA A 209 6.57 -39.18 4.73
CA ALA A 209 6.13 -39.10 6.12
C ALA A 209 5.17 -40.23 6.46
N VAL A 210 4.17 -40.48 5.61
CA VAL A 210 3.21 -41.60 5.79
C VAL A 210 3.93 -42.93 5.82
N ALA A 211 4.84 -43.21 4.87
CA ALA A 211 5.60 -44.46 4.82
C ALA A 211 6.48 -44.68 6.06
N GLN A 212 6.93 -43.63 6.73
CA GLN A 212 7.71 -43.69 7.95
C GLN A 212 6.85 -43.68 9.23
N GLY A 213 5.52 -43.69 9.10
CA GLY A 213 4.60 -43.64 10.25
C GLY A 213 4.59 -42.30 10.97
N VAL A 214 5.09 -41.22 10.34
CA VAL A 214 5.02 -39.86 10.89
C VAL A 214 3.61 -39.29 10.60
N PRO A 215 2.87 -38.82 11.64
CA PRO A 215 1.53 -38.31 11.42
C PRO A 215 1.51 -37.13 10.48
N VAL A 216 0.61 -37.16 9.49
CA VAL A 216 0.32 -36.03 8.59
C VAL A 216 -1.03 -35.44 8.95
N VAL A 217 -1.06 -34.17 9.28
CA VAL A 217 -2.28 -33.44 9.66
C VAL A 217 -2.62 -32.37 8.64
N ALA A 218 -3.88 -32.30 8.25
CA ALA A 218 -4.40 -31.22 7.42
C ALA A 218 -4.99 -30.15 8.33
N THR A 219 -4.56 -28.91 8.13
CA THR A 219 -5.05 -27.73 8.82
C THR A 219 -5.79 -26.89 7.77
N PRO A 220 -7.13 -26.84 7.81
CA PRO A 220 -7.89 -26.08 6.84
C PRO A 220 -7.66 -24.56 7.05
N ALA A 221 -7.46 -23.83 5.96
CA ALA A 221 -7.47 -22.37 5.95
C ALA A 221 -8.88 -21.86 6.30
N ARG A 222 -8.94 -20.73 6.98
CA ARG A 222 -10.20 -20.13 7.41
C ARG A 222 -10.92 -19.40 6.26
N ASP A 223 -10.16 -18.81 5.35
CA ASP A 223 -10.63 -18.01 4.24
C ASP A 223 -9.81 -18.31 2.99
N GLU A 224 -10.49 -18.48 1.86
CA GLU A 224 -9.88 -18.69 0.56
C GLU A 224 -8.88 -17.57 0.22
N THR A 225 -9.20 -16.33 0.55
CA THR A 225 -8.36 -15.16 0.24
C THR A 225 -6.96 -15.23 0.84
N GLU A 226 -6.80 -15.89 1.99
CA GLU A 226 -5.50 -16.06 2.65
C GLU A 226 -4.52 -16.93 1.84
N VAL A 227 -5.04 -17.83 1.03
CA VAL A 227 -4.23 -18.86 0.35
C VAL A 227 -4.14 -18.64 -1.16
N LEU A 228 -4.73 -17.55 -1.66
CA LEU A 228 -4.66 -17.22 -3.08
C LEU A 228 -3.27 -16.74 -3.48
N GLY A 229 -2.69 -17.44 -4.44
CA GLY A 229 -1.40 -17.08 -5.05
C GLY A 229 -1.58 -16.18 -6.28
N VAL A 230 -0.67 -15.23 -6.45
CA VAL A 230 -0.65 -14.32 -7.60
C VAL A 230 0.29 -14.86 -8.67
N ASN A 231 -0.23 -15.20 -9.82
CA ASN A 231 0.53 -15.69 -10.97
C ASN A 231 0.33 -14.89 -12.26
N SER A 232 -0.64 -13.98 -12.28
CA SER A 232 -0.93 -13.13 -13.44
C SER A 232 -1.41 -11.74 -12.99
N PRO A 233 -1.37 -10.72 -13.87
CA PRO A 233 -1.92 -9.39 -13.55
C PRO A 233 -3.42 -9.43 -13.23
N LEU A 234 -4.17 -10.37 -13.83
CA LEU A 234 -5.59 -10.55 -13.54
C LEU A 234 -5.79 -11.00 -12.08
N GLN A 235 -5.07 -12.04 -11.66
CA GLN A 235 -5.12 -12.53 -10.28
C GLN A 235 -4.66 -11.47 -9.27
N LEU A 236 -3.65 -10.66 -9.63
CA LEU A 236 -3.21 -9.55 -8.79
C LEU A 236 -4.33 -8.52 -8.60
N ALA A 237 -5.01 -8.11 -9.68
CA ALA A 237 -6.10 -7.15 -9.62
C ALA A 237 -7.31 -7.69 -8.83
N GLU A 238 -7.62 -8.97 -8.98
CA GLU A 238 -8.68 -9.63 -8.22
C GLU A 238 -8.35 -9.68 -6.72
N LEU A 239 -7.13 -10.07 -6.37
CA LEU A 239 -6.70 -10.12 -4.98
C LEU A 239 -6.64 -8.71 -4.36
N GLU A 240 -6.25 -7.68 -5.13
CA GLU A 240 -6.33 -6.28 -4.71
C GLU A 240 -7.76 -5.91 -4.30
N ARG A 241 -8.76 -6.23 -5.12
CA ARG A 241 -10.17 -5.91 -4.79
C ARG A 241 -10.66 -6.65 -3.55
N ARG A 242 -10.28 -7.92 -3.35
CA ARG A 242 -10.62 -8.69 -2.15
C ARG A 242 -9.99 -8.05 -0.90
N LEU A 243 -8.71 -7.66 -0.97
CA LEU A 243 -8.03 -6.98 0.14
C LEU A 243 -8.68 -5.63 0.46
N GLN A 244 -8.94 -4.80 -0.55
CA GLN A 244 -9.57 -3.50 -0.35
C GLN A 244 -10.98 -3.62 0.22
N ARG A 245 -11.74 -4.62 -0.21
CA ARG A 245 -13.06 -4.91 0.35
C ARG A 245 -12.97 -5.28 1.83
N ARG A 246 -12.05 -6.16 2.21
CA ARG A 246 -11.82 -6.55 3.61
C ARG A 246 -11.44 -5.33 4.49
N ARG A 247 -10.56 -4.45 3.98
CA ARG A 247 -10.18 -3.21 4.67
C ARG A 247 -11.34 -2.24 4.83
N ALA A 248 -12.16 -2.10 3.80
CA ALA A 248 -13.37 -1.27 3.84
C ALA A 248 -14.38 -1.79 4.87
N GLU A 249 -14.61 -3.10 4.91
CA GLU A 249 -15.50 -3.75 5.88
C GLU A 249 -15.01 -3.53 7.31
N ALA A 250 -13.72 -3.72 7.58
CA ALA A 250 -13.14 -3.47 8.91
C ALA A 250 -13.30 -2.01 9.35
N LEU A 251 -13.15 -1.05 8.44
CA LEU A 251 -13.40 0.37 8.73
C LEU A 251 -14.87 0.65 9.03
N MET A 252 -15.80 0.04 8.30
CA MET A 252 -17.24 0.19 8.54
C MET A 252 -17.64 -0.44 9.87
N GLU A 253 -17.11 -1.60 10.22
CA GLU A 253 -17.29 -2.23 11.53
C GLU A 253 -16.76 -1.35 12.67
N ALA A 254 -15.67 -0.60 12.43
CA ALA A 254 -15.13 0.38 13.35
C ALA A 254 -15.91 1.71 13.39
N GLY A 255 -17.00 1.85 12.59
CA GLY A 255 -17.89 3.02 12.61
C GLY A 255 -17.67 4.06 11.52
N VAL A 256 -16.74 3.84 10.58
CA VAL A 256 -16.54 4.74 9.43
C VAL A 256 -17.67 4.52 8.41
N ARG A 257 -18.29 5.60 7.94
CA ARG A 257 -19.28 5.54 6.88
C ARG A 257 -18.63 5.66 5.51
N LEU A 258 -18.64 4.58 4.72
CA LEU A 258 -18.20 4.56 3.33
C LEU A 258 -19.42 4.63 2.41
N ALA A 259 -19.44 5.55 1.45
CA ALA A 259 -20.54 5.65 0.48
C ALA A 259 -20.55 4.45 -0.49
N ASP A 260 -19.38 3.94 -0.86
CA ASP A 260 -19.25 2.74 -1.68
C ASP A 260 -17.94 1.99 -1.35
N PRO A 261 -18.02 0.89 -0.60
CA PRO A 261 -16.84 0.12 -0.23
C PRO A 261 -16.12 -0.55 -1.41
N ALA A 262 -16.75 -0.67 -2.59
CA ALA A 262 -16.11 -1.21 -3.79
C ALA A 262 -15.20 -0.18 -4.48
N ARG A 263 -15.42 1.11 -4.23
CA ARG A 263 -14.65 2.22 -4.78
C ARG A 263 -13.84 2.96 -3.71
N PHE A 264 -13.17 2.20 -2.87
CA PHE A 264 -12.31 2.66 -1.79
C PHE A 264 -10.96 1.95 -1.91
N ASP A 265 -9.87 2.70 -1.81
CA ASP A 265 -8.51 2.15 -1.83
C ASP A 265 -7.71 2.64 -0.62
N LEU A 266 -7.18 1.69 0.14
CA LEU A 266 -6.26 1.95 1.24
C LEU A 266 -4.90 1.28 0.96
N ARG A 267 -3.86 2.11 0.80
CA ARG A 267 -2.47 1.69 0.53
C ARG A 267 -1.57 2.15 1.67
N GLY A 268 -1.81 1.62 2.85
CA GLY A 268 -1.15 2.00 4.08
C GLY A 268 -2.05 1.83 5.30
N THR A 269 -2.04 2.79 6.22
CA THR A 269 -2.81 2.78 7.46
C THR A 269 -3.75 3.98 7.51
N LEU A 270 -5.01 3.75 7.78
CA LEU A 270 -6.02 4.77 8.07
C LEU A 270 -6.52 4.62 9.50
N LEU A 271 -6.30 5.64 10.32
CA LEU A 271 -6.86 5.77 11.65
C LEU A 271 -8.00 6.79 11.59
N ALA A 272 -9.18 6.42 12.00
CA ALA A 272 -10.36 7.27 11.96
C ALA A 272 -10.96 7.42 13.36
N GLY A 273 -11.39 8.64 13.70
CA GLY A 273 -12.23 8.92 14.85
C GLY A 273 -13.69 8.55 14.61
N SER A 274 -14.58 9.03 15.48
CA SER A 274 -16.01 8.81 15.40
C SER A 274 -16.65 9.62 14.27
N ASP A 275 -17.76 9.13 13.70
CA ASP A 275 -18.59 9.85 12.71
C ASP A 275 -17.84 10.32 11.46
N VAL A 276 -16.81 9.60 11.05
CA VAL A 276 -16.05 9.87 9.82
C VAL A 276 -16.85 9.40 8.61
N GLU A 277 -16.98 10.27 7.61
CA GLU A 277 -17.64 10.00 6.34
C GLU A 277 -16.66 10.06 5.17
N ILE A 278 -16.63 9.03 4.32
CA ILE A 278 -15.78 8.95 3.14
C ILE A 278 -16.64 8.63 1.92
N ASP A 279 -16.59 9.50 0.93
CA ASP A 279 -17.31 9.37 -0.32
C ASP A 279 -16.57 8.46 -1.32
N VAL A 280 -17.16 8.25 -2.50
CA VAL A 280 -16.69 7.28 -3.49
C VAL A 280 -15.35 7.65 -4.11
N GLY A 281 -14.57 6.64 -4.49
CA GLY A 281 -13.35 6.81 -5.28
C GLY A 281 -12.19 7.46 -4.53
N CYS A 282 -12.23 7.47 -3.19
CA CYS A 282 -11.15 7.99 -2.37
C CYS A 282 -9.98 7.01 -2.27
N ILE A 283 -8.76 7.54 -2.29
CA ILE A 283 -7.51 6.78 -2.16
C ILE A 283 -6.75 7.32 -0.95
N PHE A 284 -6.41 6.43 -0.02
CA PHE A 284 -5.57 6.73 1.14
C PHE A 284 -4.23 6.01 1.02
N GLU A 285 -3.13 6.74 1.18
CA GLU A 285 -1.78 6.20 1.05
C GLU A 285 -0.90 6.57 2.26
N GLY A 286 0.06 5.70 2.59
CA GLY A 286 0.95 5.92 3.73
C GLY A 286 0.19 5.90 5.06
N ARG A 287 0.48 6.85 5.94
CA ARG A 287 -0.18 6.99 7.25
C ARG A 287 -1.14 8.17 7.26
N VAL A 288 -2.43 7.88 7.31
CA VAL A 288 -3.49 8.91 7.38
C VAL A 288 -4.23 8.82 8.71
N VAL A 289 -4.46 9.99 9.34
CA VAL A 289 -5.22 10.12 10.57
C VAL A 289 -6.37 11.11 10.35
N LEU A 290 -7.60 10.66 10.60
CA LEU A 290 -8.82 11.46 10.52
C LEU A 290 -9.43 11.61 11.92
N GLY A 291 -9.65 12.84 12.36
CA GLY A 291 -10.34 13.15 13.61
C GLY A 291 -11.85 12.92 13.52
N ASP A 292 -12.55 13.13 14.64
CA ASP A 292 -14.00 12.95 14.72
C ASP A 292 -14.76 13.88 13.76
N GLY A 293 -15.79 13.35 13.11
CA GLY A 293 -16.68 14.10 12.23
C GLY A 293 -16.02 14.61 10.94
N VAL A 294 -14.84 14.10 10.57
CA VAL A 294 -14.19 14.45 9.30
C VAL A 294 -15.00 13.92 8.13
N ARG A 295 -15.14 14.74 7.09
CA ARG A 295 -15.80 14.37 5.84
C ARG A 295 -14.85 14.47 4.67
N ILE A 296 -14.70 13.37 3.93
CA ILE A 296 -13.86 13.29 2.73
C ILE A 296 -14.77 13.14 1.52
N GLY A 297 -14.79 14.15 0.66
CA GLY A 297 -15.57 14.15 -0.58
C GLY A 297 -15.01 13.22 -1.65
N ALA A 298 -15.81 12.98 -2.67
CA ALA A 298 -15.51 12.01 -3.73
C ALA A 298 -14.17 12.27 -4.45
N HIS A 299 -13.48 11.20 -4.82
CA HIS A 299 -12.25 11.24 -5.62
C HIS A 299 -11.10 12.03 -4.99
N CYS A 300 -11.04 12.10 -3.68
CA CYS A 300 -9.89 12.67 -2.99
C CYS A 300 -8.74 11.67 -2.89
N VAL A 301 -7.51 12.18 -2.98
CA VAL A 301 -6.29 11.42 -2.70
C VAL A 301 -5.64 12.01 -1.46
N VAL A 302 -5.45 11.21 -0.42
CA VAL A 302 -4.88 11.63 0.86
C VAL A 302 -3.68 10.75 1.20
N ARG A 303 -2.50 11.35 1.31
CA ARG A 303 -1.25 10.64 1.60
C ARG A 303 -0.53 11.27 2.77
N ASP A 304 -0.08 10.45 3.74
CA ASP A 304 0.77 10.88 4.85
C ASP A 304 0.26 12.18 5.50
N ALA A 305 -1.01 12.21 5.92
CA ALA A 305 -1.68 13.42 6.36
C ALA A 305 -2.46 13.22 7.65
N THR A 306 -2.58 14.30 8.42
CA THR A 306 -3.45 14.37 9.60
C THR A 306 -4.53 15.41 9.38
N ILE A 307 -5.79 15.02 9.51
CA ILE A 307 -6.97 15.87 9.33
C ILE A 307 -7.74 15.89 10.64
N ALA A 308 -7.81 17.06 11.29
CA ALA A 308 -8.40 17.22 12.61
C ALA A 308 -9.93 17.25 12.56
N ALA A 309 -10.54 17.16 13.72
CA ALA A 309 -11.99 17.01 13.90
C ALA A 309 -12.83 18.06 13.16
N GLY A 310 -13.92 17.61 12.57
CA GLY A 310 -14.90 18.46 11.86
C GLY A 310 -14.40 19.10 10.56
N ALA A 311 -13.19 18.80 10.12
CA ALA A 311 -12.70 19.31 8.84
C ALA A 311 -13.42 18.63 7.67
N VAL A 312 -13.61 19.39 6.58
CA VAL A 312 -14.26 18.92 5.35
C VAL A 312 -13.32 19.04 4.18
N ILE A 313 -13.03 17.93 3.53
CA ILE A 313 -12.27 17.88 2.29
C ILE A 313 -13.26 17.69 1.14
N HIS A 314 -13.40 18.70 0.32
CA HIS A 314 -14.30 18.68 -0.83
C HIS A 314 -13.73 17.85 -1.98
N PRO A 315 -14.60 17.38 -2.91
CA PRO A 315 -14.22 16.46 -3.99
C PRO A 315 -13.00 16.89 -4.81
N PHE A 316 -12.28 15.88 -5.33
CA PHE A 316 -11.13 16.06 -6.23
C PHE A 316 -9.95 16.82 -5.60
N SER A 317 -9.82 16.82 -4.29
CA SER A 317 -8.67 17.41 -3.61
C SER A 317 -7.54 16.41 -3.42
N HIS A 318 -6.29 16.90 -3.50
CA HIS A 318 -5.09 16.10 -3.30
C HIS A 318 -4.33 16.64 -2.09
N ILE A 319 -4.16 15.82 -1.07
CA ILE A 319 -3.49 16.17 0.20
C ILE A 319 -2.32 15.20 0.40
N GLU A 320 -1.12 15.74 0.51
CA GLU A 320 0.10 14.96 0.69
C GLU A 320 1.02 15.63 1.71
N GLY A 321 1.46 14.88 2.74
CA GLY A 321 2.44 15.35 3.73
C GLY A 321 1.98 16.63 4.44
N ALA A 322 0.69 16.72 4.78
CA ALA A 322 0.08 17.94 5.27
C ALA A 322 -0.73 17.72 6.55
N SER A 323 -0.91 18.79 7.32
CA SER A 323 -1.81 18.84 8.46
C SER A 323 -2.96 19.81 8.22
N VAL A 324 -4.19 19.39 8.53
CA VAL A 324 -5.42 20.17 8.39
C VAL A 324 -6.08 20.33 9.74
N GLY A 325 -6.24 21.59 10.19
CA GLY A 325 -6.79 21.94 11.49
C GLY A 325 -8.30 21.70 11.60
N ALA A 326 -8.78 21.74 12.83
CA ALA A 326 -10.18 21.49 13.14
C ALA A 326 -11.12 22.46 12.43
N GLY A 327 -12.22 21.94 11.88
CA GLY A 327 -13.24 22.73 11.18
C GLY A 327 -12.76 23.40 9.89
N ALA A 328 -11.57 23.07 9.39
CA ALA A 328 -11.08 23.63 8.13
C ALA A 328 -11.84 23.07 6.92
N LEU A 329 -11.95 23.89 5.87
CA LEU A 329 -12.58 23.51 4.61
C LEU A 329 -11.52 23.53 3.49
N VAL A 330 -11.38 22.43 2.76
CA VAL A 330 -10.37 22.28 1.71
C VAL A 330 -11.01 21.79 0.43
N GLY A 331 -10.82 22.52 -0.65
CA GLY A 331 -11.32 22.16 -1.98
C GLY A 331 -12.60 22.89 -2.40
N PRO A 332 -13.26 22.43 -3.48
CA PRO A 332 -12.83 21.30 -4.32
C PRO A 332 -11.60 21.63 -5.20
N PHE A 333 -10.95 20.60 -5.76
CA PHE A 333 -9.76 20.75 -6.61
C PHE A 333 -8.62 21.53 -5.94
N ALA A 334 -8.45 21.39 -4.62
CA ALA A 334 -7.33 21.96 -3.90
C ALA A 334 -6.16 21.00 -3.84
N ARG A 335 -4.95 21.54 -3.75
CA ARG A 335 -3.73 20.74 -3.57
C ARG A 335 -2.95 21.20 -2.36
N LEU A 336 -2.86 20.34 -1.35
CA LEU A 336 -1.93 20.51 -0.23
C LEU A 336 -0.71 19.62 -0.45
N ARG A 337 0.46 20.24 -0.44
CA ARG A 337 1.75 19.58 -0.66
C ARG A 337 2.52 19.46 0.64
N PRO A 338 3.62 18.66 0.66
CA PRO A 338 4.42 18.47 1.86
C PRO A 338 4.80 19.79 2.56
N GLY A 339 4.60 19.81 3.89
CA GLY A 339 4.82 20.97 4.73
C GLY A 339 3.69 22.01 4.72
N ALA A 340 2.53 21.70 4.16
CA ALA A 340 1.34 22.53 4.33
C ALA A 340 0.72 22.28 5.72
N GLU A 341 0.60 23.33 6.52
CA GLU A 341 0.02 23.31 7.86
C GLU A 341 -1.14 24.30 7.94
N LEU A 342 -2.35 23.79 8.00
CA LEU A 342 -3.56 24.59 8.10
C LEU A 342 -4.05 24.61 9.55
N GLY A 343 -4.20 25.79 10.11
CA GLY A 343 -4.81 26.02 11.42
C GLY A 343 -6.31 25.74 11.43
N ALA A 344 -6.95 25.89 12.57
CA ALA A 344 -8.38 25.71 12.71
C ALA A 344 -9.17 26.71 11.83
N GLU A 345 -10.30 26.25 11.28
CA GLU A 345 -11.22 27.08 10.51
C GLU A 345 -10.60 27.77 9.26
N VAL A 346 -9.47 27.25 8.76
CA VAL A 346 -8.86 27.72 7.52
C VAL A 346 -9.71 27.29 6.33
N HIS A 347 -9.86 28.19 5.34
CA HIS A 347 -10.56 27.90 4.09
C HIS A 347 -9.59 27.93 2.91
N ILE A 348 -9.41 26.78 2.26
CA ILE A 348 -8.68 26.63 1.00
C ILE A 348 -9.69 26.22 -0.06
N GLY A 349 -9.94 27.07 -1.02
CA GLY A 349 -10.95 26.84 -2.06
C GLY A 349 -10.39 26.22 -3.34
N ASN A 350 -11.13 26.35 -4.42
CA ASN A 350 -10.85 25.66 -5.67
C ASN A 350 -9.61 26.19 -6.39
N PHE A 351 -8.81 25.24 -6.91
CA PHE A 351 -7.58 25.50 -7.65
C PHE A 351 -6.56 26.31 -6.83
N VAL A 352 -6.52 26.09 -5.52
CA VAL A 352 -5.50 26.64 -4.63
C VAL A 352 -4.46 25.58 -4.31
N GLU A 353 -3.20 25.92 -4.47
CA GLU A 353 -2.07 25.09 -4.07
C GLU A 353 -1.36 25.71 -2.86
N VAL A 354 -1.13 24.90 -1.81
CA VAL A 354 -0.36 25.25 -0.61
C VAL A 354 0.81 24.31 -0.48
N LYS A 355 2.04 24.88 -0.30
CA LYS A 355 3.27 24.10 -0.16
C LYS A 355 4.16 24.72 0.89
N ASN A 356 4.68 23.89 1.84
CA ASN A 356 5.64 24.34 2.86
C ASN A 356 5.26 25.68 3.50
N SER A 357 3.98 25.79 3.90
CA SER A 357 3.38 27.04 4.36
C SER A 357 2.45 26.78 5.54
N THR A 358 2.50 27.69 6.51
CA THR A 358 1.62 27.68 7.68
C THR A 358 0.57 28.74 7.53
N LEU A 359 -0.71 28.38 7.63
CA LEU A 359 -1.85 29.29 7.65
C LEU A 359 -2.48 29.23 9.05
N ALA A 360 -2.52 30.35 9.73
CA ALA A 360 -3.12 30.45 11.06
C ALA A 360 -4.66 30.43 11.00
N ARG A 361 -5.29 30.36 12.18
CA ARG A 361 -6.74 30.23 12.34
C ARG A 361 -7.55 31.20 11.47
N GLY A 362 -8.53 30.68 10.78
CA GLY A 362 -9.49 31.45 10.00
C GLY A 362 -8.94 32.16 8.75
N ALA A 363 -7.68 31.88 8.37
CA ALA A 363 -7.14 32.40 7.12
C ALA A 363 -7.86 31.79 5.92
N LYS A 364 -8.02 32.55 4.84
CA LYS A 364 -8.79 32.17 3.65
C LYS A 364 -8.01 32.40 2.37
N ALA A 365 -7.96 31.39 1.51
CA ALA A 365 -7.46 31.45 0.14
C ALA A 365 -8.43 30.65 -0.75
N ASN A 366 -9.44 31.32 -1.31
CA ASN A 366 -10.60 30.60 -1.84
C ASN A 366 -10.54 30.30 -3.33
N HIS A 367 -9.66 30.96 -4.12
CA HIS A 367 -9.72 30.83 -5.57
C HIS A 367 -8.34 30.98 -6.23
N LEU A 368 -7.96 30.01 -7.09
CA LEU A 368 -6.89 30.17 -8.09
C LEU A 368 -5.57 30.74 -7.51
N ALA A 369 -5.13 30.31 -6.36
CA ALA A 369 -4.01 30.91 -5.64
C ALA A 369 -2.86 29.94 -5.43
N TYR A 370 -1.64 30.50 -5.28
CA TYR A 370 -0.47 29.75 -4.87
C TYR A 370 0.15 30.34 -3.60
N LEU A 371 0.27 29.53 -2.57
CA LEU A 371 0.95 29.85 -1.32
C LEU A 371 2.12 28.86 -1.13
N GLY A 372 3.33 29.31 -1.47
CA GLY A 372 4.55 28.54 -1.30
C GLY A 372 5.53 29.24 -0.38
N ASP A 373 6.11 28.50 0.55
CA ASP A 373 7.10 29.00 1.53
C ASP A 373 6.59 30.26 2.26
N ALA A 374 5.33 30.22 2.74
CA ALA A 374 4.66 31.35 3.37
C ALA A 374 4.30 31.09 4.84
N THR A 375 4.28 32.14 5.64
CA THR A 375 3.65 32.18 6.96
C THR A 375 2.50 33.18 6.90
N VAL A 376 1.28 32.69 7.09
CA VAL A 376 0.05 33.47 6.96
C VAL A 376 -0.61 33.56 8.32
N GLY A 377 -0.83 34.78 8.79
CA GLY A 377 -1.44 35.08 10.08
C GLY A 377 -2.93 34.72 10.15
N GLU A 378 -3.53 34.98 11.31
CA GLU A 378 -4.94 34.72 11.56
C GLU A 378 -5.84 35.62 10.69
N ARG A 379 -6.98 35.08 10.28
CA ARG A 379 -8.06 35.78 9.57
C ARG A 379 -7.64 36.54 8.31
N VAL A 380 -6.46 36.20 7.78
CA VAL A 380 -5.99 36.74 6.51
C VAL A 380 -6.97 36.37 5.39
N ASN A 381 -7.30 37.34 4.51
CA ASN A 381 -7.99 37.05 3.27
C ASN A 381 -7.03 37.16 2.08
N TYR A 382 -6.71 36.02 1.47
CA TYR A 382 -5.80 35.93 0.34
C TYR A 382 -6.59 35.90 -0.99
N GLY A 383 -6.48 36.99 -1.76
CA GLY A 383 -7.30 37.24 -2.94
C GLY A 383 -7.06 36.27 -4.08
N ALA A 384 -8.09 36.09 -4.89
CA ALA A 384 -8.10 35.22 -6.05
C ALA A 384 -6.97 35.56 -7.05
N GLY A 385 -6.30 34.53 -7.58
CA GLY A 385 -5.22 34.69 -8.54
C GLY A 385 -3.89 35.20 -7.95
N SER A 386 -3.81 35.37 -6.63
CA SER A 386 -2.58 35.88 -6.00
C SER A 386 -1.59 34.77 -5.76
N ILE A 387 -0.30 35.10 -5.86
CA ILE A 387 0.81 34.15 -5.70
C ILE A 387 1.91 34.69 -4.79
N THR A 388 2.55 33.81 -4.03
CA THR A 388 3.85 34.07 -3.42
C THR A 388 4.94 33.67 -4.41
N ALA A 389 5.67 34.66 -4.95
CA ALA A 389 6.82 34.41 -5.82
C ALA A 389 8.04 34.10 -4.94
N ASN A 390 8.19 32.84 -4.57
CA ASN A 390 9.10 32.33 -3.54
C ASN A 390 10.46 31.85 -4.05
N TYR A 391 10.72 31.90 -5.37
CA TYR A 391 11.93 31.35 -5.98
C TYR A 391 12.62 32.37 -6.86
N ASP A 392 13.90 32.63 -6.64
CA ASP A 392 14.71 33.61 -7.36
C ASP A 392 15.55 33.04 -8.51
N GLY A 393 15.38 31.76 -8.81
CA GLY A 393 16.16 31.03 -9.79
C GLY A 393 17.23 30.09 -9.18
N ALA A 394 17.56 30.29 -7.89
CA ALA A 394 18.53 29.46 -7.16
C ALA A 394 18.00 29.07 -5.75
N ASN A 395 17.44 30.04 -5.02
CA ASN A 395 17.03 29.88 -3.63
C ASN A 395 15.53 30.10 -3.45
N LYS A 396 14.99 29.56 -2.36
CA LYS A 396 13.63 29.82 -1.92
C LYS A 396 13.63 30.84 -0.79
N HIS A 397 12.68 31.75 -0.83
CA HIS A 397 12.50 32.81 0.14
C HIS A 397 11.09 32.78 0.71
N ARG A 398 10.93 33.27 1.94
CA ARG A 398 9.67 33.23 2.67
C ARG A 398 8.89 34.53 2.54
N THR A 399 7.58 34.38 2.35
CA THR A 399 6.60 35.47 2.49
C THR A 399 5.97 35.37 3.88
N VAL A 400 5.89 36.50 4.60
CA VAL A 400 5.19 36.59 5.88
C VAL A 400 4.03 37.54 5.75
N ILE A 401 2.84 37.10 6.11
CA ILE A 401 1.60 37.89 6.05
C ILE A 401 1.06 37.96 7.48
N GLY A 402 0.97 39.20 8.02
CA GLY A 402 0.49 39.43 9.39
C GLY A 402 -1.02 39.21 9.52
N ASP A 403 -1.50 39.10 10.75
CA ASP A 403 -2.91 38.85 11.07
C ASP A 403 -3.82 39.91 10.45
N ASP A 404 -5.05 39.55 10.13
CA ASP A 404 -6.08 40.40 9.57
C ASP A 404 -5.69 41.13 8.27
N ALA A 405 -4.61 40.71 7.60
CA ALA A 405 -4.21 41.34 6.33
C ALA A 405 -5.12 40.90 5.17
N HIS A 406 -5.33 41.82 4.25
CA HIS A 406 -6.10 41.63 3.02
C HIS A 406 -5.19 41.70 1.79
N ILE A 407 -5.04 40.60 1.07
CA ILE A 407 -4.34 40.55 -0.21
C ILE A 407 -5.39 40.66 -1.32
N GLY A 408 -5.29 41.69 -2.13
CA GLY A 408 -6.19 41.87 -3.28
C GLY A 408 -6.02 40.79 -4.33
N SER A 409 -6.95 40.65 -5.26
CA SER A 409 -6.87 39.68 -6.34
C SER A 409 -5.72 39.99 -7.32
N ASN A 410 -5.15 38.91 -7.92
CA ASN A 410 -4.05 38.98 -8.89
C ASN A 410 -2.81 39.73 -8.38
N CYS A 411 -2.50 39.59 -7.10
CA CYS A 411 -1.28 40.13 -6.51
C CYS A 411 -0.12 39.16 -6.62
N VAL A 412 1.09 39.68 -6.83
CA VAL A 412 2.34 38.95 -6.76
C VAL A 412 3.14 39.44 -5.55
N LEU A 413 3.35 38.57 -4.57
CA LEU A 413 4.19 38.85 -3.40
C LEU A 413 5.58 38.28 -3.66
N VAL A 414 6.54 39.16 -3.99
CA VAL A 414 7.92 38.74 -4.33
C VAL A 414 8.71 38.57 -3.05
N ALA A 415 8.95 37.33 -2.69
CA ALA A 415 9.71 36.99 -1.48
C ALA A 415 11.22 37.28 -1.61
N PRO A 416 11.92 37.64 -0.50
CA PRO A 416 11.40 37.77 0.85
C PRO A 416 10.58 39.06 1.04
N VAL A 417 9.38 38.94 1.60
CA VAL A 417 8.50 40.12 1.85
C VAL A 417 7.65 39.89 3.10
N VAL A 418 7.41 40.98 3.85
CA VAL A 418 6.51 40.99 5.02
C VAL A 418 5.34 41.94 4.72
N ILE A 419 4.12 41.42 4.81
CA ILE A 419 2.89 42.21 4.78
C ILE A 419 2.47 42.47 6.22
N GLY A 420 2.41 43.75 6.60
CA GLY A 420 2.08 44.13 7.98
C GLY A 420 0.66 43.73 8.38
N ALA A 421 0.44 43.46 9.66
CA ALA A 421 -0.88 43.07 10.19
C ALA A 421 -1.94 44.13 9.92
N GLY A 422 -3.17 43.73 9.56
CA GLY A 422 -4.25 44.62 9.17
C GLY A 422 -4.01 45.41 7.88
N GLY A 423 -2.87 45.16 7.20
CA GLY A 423 -2.52 45.81 5.96
C GLY A 423 -3.38 45.33 4.78
N THR A 424 -3.61 46.18 3.81
CA THR A 424 -4.32 45.83 2.57
C THR A 424 -3.40 46.00 1.37
N VAL A 425 -3.27 44.97 0.54
CA VAL A 425 -2.59 45.05 -0.75
C VAL A 425 -3.66 45.25 -1.85
N GLY A 426 -3.57 46.35 -2.58
CA GLY A 426 -4.53 46.66 -3.68
C GLY A 426 -4.40 45.64 -4.82
N GLY A 427 -5.53 45.19 -5.37
CA GLY A 427 -5.58 44.19 -6.43
C GLY A 427 -4.68 44.53 -7.62
N GLY A 428 -4.05 43.51 -8.23
CA GLY A 428 -3.11 43.63 -9.35
C GLY A 428 -1.74 44.21 -8.98
N SER A 429 -1.40 44.27 -7.69
CA SER A 429 -0.12 44.81 -7.22
C SER A 429 1.01 43.74 -7.24
N THR A 430 2.20 44.16 -7.66
CA THR A 430 3.44 43.36 -7.47
C THR A 430 4.23 43.98 -6.33
N VAL A 431 4.20 43.31 -5.16
CA VAL A 431 4.82 43.80 -3.92
C VAL A 431 6.17 43.14 -3.71
N ASN A 432 7.24 43.93 -3.71
CA ASN A 432 8.63 43.46 -3.55
C ASN A 432 9.37 44.10 -2.35
N ARG A 433 8.64 44.82 -1.49
CA ARG A 433 9.15 45.43 -0.25
C ARG A 433 8.10 45.24 0.84
N ASN A 434 8.58 45.22 2.08
CA ASN A 434 7.72 45.13 3.26
C ASN A 434 6.67 46.25 3.28
N THR A 435 5.45 45.90 3.69
CA THR A 435 4.34 46.87 3.81
C THR A 435 4.09 47.19 5.27
N PRO A 436 3.76 48.45 5.62
CA PRO A 436 3.46 48.82 6.99
C PRO A 436 2.10 48.23 7.45
N PRO A 437 1.92 48.02 8.76
CA PRO A 437 0.65 47.58 9.32
C PRO A 437 -0.48 48.56 9.10
N GLY A 438 -1.72 48.07 8.91
CA GLY A 438 -2.95 48.84 8.86
C GLY A 438 -3.07 49.81 7.65
N GLN A 439 -2.21 49.67 6.65
CA GLN A 439 -2.19 50.59 5.52
C GLN A 439 -2.55 49.92 4.20
N LEU A 440 -3.06 50.71 3.26
CA LEU A 440 -3.24 50.29 1.88
C LEU A 440 -1.93 50.46 1.08
N THR A 441 -1.40 49.35 0.56
CA THR A 441 -0.25 49.35 -0.35
C THR A 441 -0.73 49.07 -1.78
N VAL A 442 -0.32 49.89 -2.73
CA VAL A 442 -0.62 49.74 -4.16
C VAL A 442 0.68 49.82 -4.96
N ALA A 443 1.01 48.75 -5.69
CA ALA A 443 2.23 48.64 -6.50
C ALA A 443 1.89 48.21 -7.92
N ARG A 444 1.22 49.08 -8.67
CA ARG A 444 0.79 48.87 -10.06
C ARG A 444 0.83 50.18 -10.84
N ALA A 445 0.91 50.10 -12.17
CA ALA A 445 0.85 51.29 -13.05
C ALA A 445 -0.47 52.05 -12.90
N ARG A 446 -0.43 53.36 -13.10
CA ARG A 446 -1.64 54.17 -13.19
C ARG A 446 -2.46 53.77 -14.42
N GLN A 447 -3.77 53.65 -14.25
CA GLN A 447 -4.67 53.33 -15.36
C GLN A 447 -4.59 54.39 -16.46
N THR A 448 -4.42 53.96 -17.71
CA THR A 448 -4.40 54.83 -18.86
C THR A 448 -5.38 54.29 -19.92
N ALA A 449 -6.22 55.14 -20.45
CA ALA A 449 -7.06 54.87 -21.61
C ALA A 449 -6.40 55.45 -22.87
N ILE A 450 -6.37 54.74 -23.97
CA ILE A 450 -5.83 55.18 -25.26
C ILE A 450 -6.98 55.61 -26.16
N PRO A 451 -7.22 56.90 -26.33
CA PRO A 451 -8.28 57.39 -27.23
C PRO A 451 -8.03 56.91 -28.65
N GLY A 452 -9.10 56.55 -29.37
CA GLY A 452 -9.02 56.12 -30.76
C GLY A 452 -8.45 54.72 -31.01
N TRP A 453 -8.11 53.93 -29.94
CA TRP A 453 -7.67 52.55 -30.13
C TRP A 453 -8.75 51.72 -30.81
N ARG A 454 -8.38 51.00 -31.89
CA ARG A 454 -9.26 50.07 -32.60
C ARG A 454 -8.78 48.66 -32.43
N ARG A 455 -9.71 47.76 -32.13
CA ARG A 455 -9.38 46.33 -32.06
C ARG A 455 -8.97 45.82 -33.44
N PRO A 456 -7.85 45.11 -33.59
CA PRO A 456 -7.52 44.47 -34.86
C PRO A 456 -8.63 43.49 -35.25
N VAL A 457 -9.07 43.60 -36.54
CA VAL A 457 -10.00 42.62 -37.13
C VAL A 457 -9.22 41.74 -38.10
N LYS A 458 -9.55 40.42 -38.11
CA LYS A 458 -8.97 39.51 -39.11
C LYS A 458 -9.33 40.03 -40.50
N PRO A 459 -8.38 40.14 -41.48
CA PRO A 459 -8.73 40.34 -42.86
C PRO A 459 -9.76 39.29 -43.28
N GLY A 460 -10.88 39.73 -43.84
CA GLY A 460 -11.85 38.78 -44.38
C GLY A 460 -11.16 37.83 -45.33
N LYS A 461 -11.41 36.51 -45.24
CA LYS A 461 -11.05 35.61 -46.31
C LYS A 461 -11.68 36.21 -47.61
N PRO A 462 -10.92 36.39 -48.70
CA PRO A 462 -11.53 36.71 -49.97
C PRO A 462 -12.58 35.62 -50.24
N GLY A 463 -13.82 36.07 -50.48
CA GLY A 463 -14.94 35.15 -50.70
C GLY A 463 -14.62 34.18 -51.82
N GLY A 464 -14.77 32.89 -51.54
CA GLY A 464 -14.95 31.88 -52.53
C GLY A 464 -16.43 31.69 -52.78
#